data_3840eca119ae1167109ef3c3d093aa67
#
_entry.id   3840eca119ae1167109ef3c3d093aa67
#
_cell.length_a   1.000
_cell.length_b   1.000
_cell.length_c   1.000
_cell.angle_alpha   90.00
_cell.angle_beta   90.00
_cell.angle_gamma   90.00
#
_symmetry.space_group_name_H-M   'P 1'
#
loop_
_entity.id
_entity.type
_entity.pdbx_description
1 polymer ?
#
loop_
_entity_poly.entity_id
_entity_poly.type
_entity_poly.pdbx_seq_one_letter_code
_entity_poly.pdbx_strand_id
1 'polypeptide(L)'
;IRHGFEWVNGPIDEVSDKIGSGFKNVLSSSSNWLMEDTNFSVQARAFKKSGADLFIVSSHPFTTCGFLKELSRMKGMPKMIVGLTSSSSAEVMKGCPKQAEGMIIPTSFAPITAAAKEVAALAAANGGSADLHSAAAWENVMIIKDVIEAVGITGDPSKVKEERAKMRDGLEALETTEGLIGTVTRVQDEGEALKPFVFVHAKNGNWEVLHDP
;
A
#
# COMPACT_ATOMS: atom_id res chain seq x y z
N ILE A 1 0.15 8.45 12.38
CA ILE A 1 -0.18 7.29 13.26
C ILE A 1 -1.67 7.33 13.67
N ARG A 2 -2.25 8.50 14.02
CA ARG A 2 -3.69 8.60 14.30
C ARG A 2 -4.57 8.39 13.07
N HIS A 3 -4.17 8.89 11.90
CA HIS A 3 -4.94 8.71 10.66
C HIS A 3 -5.09 7.24 10.23
N GLY A 4 -4.08 6.41 10.42
CA GLY A 4 -4.20 4.97 10.14
C GLY A 4 -5.25 4.27 11.02
N PHE A 5 -5.50 4.77 12.22
CA PHE A 5 -6.47 4.19 13.14
C PHE A 5 -7.92 4.62 12.82
N GLU A 6 -8.11 5.85 12.38
CA GLU A 6 -9.42 6.36 11.93
C GLU A 6 -9.84 5.67 10.61
N TRP A 7 -8.90 5.37 9.72
CA TRP A 7 -9.17 4.63 8.48
C TRP A 7 -9.62 3.18 8.71
N VAL A 8 -9.11 2.54 9.75
CA VAL A 8 -9.54 1.18 10.12
C VAL A 8 -10.88 1.20 10.85
N ASN A 9 -11.22 2.25 11.58
CA ASN A 9 -12.48 2.35 12.31
C ASN A 9 -13.66 2.79 11.43
N GLY A 10 -13.46 3.68 10.46
CA GLY A 10 -14.54 4.14 9.58
C GLY A 10 -15.17 3.01 8.75
N PRO A 11 -14.42 2.22 7.97
CA PRO A 11 -14.95 1.07 7.24
C PRO A 11 -15.54 -0.02 8.14
N ILE A 12 -15.00 -0.23 9.33
CA ILE A 12 -15.52 -1.21 10.30
C ILE A 12 -16.87 -0.76 10.85
N ASP A 13 -17.08 0.51 11.11
CA ASP A 13 -18.34 1.04 11.58
C ASP A 13 -19.42 0.94 10.49
N GLU A 14 -19.12 1.29 9.24
CA GLU A 14 -20.04 1.10 8.11
C GLU A 14 -20.39 -0.37 7.84
N VAL A 15 -19.41 -1.26 7.92
CA VAL A 15 -19.62 -2.70 7.75
C VAL A 15 -20.38 -3.27 8.95
N SER A 16 -20.12 -2.78 10.16
CA SER A 16 -20.84 -3.14 11.38
C SER A 16 -22.33 -2.80 11.30
N ASP A 17 -22.68 -1.63 10.75
CA ASP A 17 -24.06 -1.22 10.55
C ASP A 17 -24.80 -2.08 9.50
N LYS A 18 -24.07 -2.57 8.48
CA LYS A 18 -24.61 -3.46 7.43
C LYS A 18 -24.72 -4.92 7.85
N ILE A 19 -23.84 -5.40 8.71
CA ILE A 19 -23.78 -6.82 9.16
C ILE A 19 -24.49 -7.01 10.51
N GLY A 20 -24.81 -5.91 11.21
CA GLY A 20 -25.45 -5.92 12.52
C GLY A 20 -24.47 -6.11 13.68
N SER A 21 -25.01 -6.14 14.90
CA SER A 21 -24.25 -6.13 16.16
C SER A 21 -23.25 -7.28 16.36
N GLY A 22 -23.31 -8.32 15.52
CA GLY A 22 -22.37 -9.44 15.55
C GLY A 22 -20.91 -9.08 15.21
N PHE A 23 -20.69 -7.98 14.46
CA PHE A 23 -19.34 -7.59 14.04
C PHE A 23 -18.50 -6.95 15.16
N LYS A 24 -19.14 -6.30 16.14
CA LYS A 24 -18.42 -5.72 17.30
C LYS A 24 -17.66 -6.74 18.14
N ASN A 25 -18.01 -8.01 18.03
CA ASN A 25 -17.35 -9.11 18.76
C ASN A 25 -16.19 -9.75 17.98
N VAL A 26 -15.89 -9.28 16.77
CA VAL A 26 -14.85 -9.89 15.90
C VAL A 26 -13.46 -9.31 16.20
N LEU A 27 -13.35 -8.03 16.59
CA LEU A 27 -12.08 -7.44 16.98
C LEU A 27 -11.69 -7.86 18.38
N SER A 28 -10.85 -8.89 18.49
CA SER A 28 -10.44 -9.49 19.77
C SER A 28 -9.28 -8.74 20.44
N SER A 29 -8.40 -8.09 19.69
CA SER A 29 -7.34 -7.24 20.24
C SER A 29 -6.77 -6.27 19.19
N SER A 30 -6.22 -5.15 19.67
CA SER A 30 -5.48 -4.17 18.89
C SER A 30 -4.18 -3.83 19.59
N SER A 31 -3.10 -3.65 18.83
CA SER A 31 -1.78 -3.29 19.36
C SER A 31 -1.06 -2.36 18.42
N ASN A 32 -0.28 -1.45 18.99
CA ASN A 32 0.53 -0.48 18.24
C ASN A 32 2.01 -0.71 18.53
N TRP A 33 2.85 -0.23 17.62
CA TRP A 33 4.31 -0.13 17.74
C TRP A 33 4.86 1.05 16.96
N LEU A 34 6.09 1.43 17.27
CA LEU A 34 6.80 2.48 16.55
C LEU A 34 7.58 1.89 15.36
N MET A 35 7.94 2.73 14.40
CA MET A 35 8.71 2.29 13.21
C MET A 35 10.08 1.72 13.57
N GLU A 36 10.70 2.24 14.62
CA GLU A 36 12.02 1.85 15.12
C GLU A 36 11.98 0.67 16.09
N ASP A 37 10.81 0.15 16.44
CA ASP A 37 10.69 -0.98 17.35
C ASP A 37 11.34 -2.24 16.75
N THR A 38 12.08 -2.93 17.60
CA THR A 38 12.76 -4.20 17.27
C THR A 38 12.29 -5.37 18.13
N ASN A 39 11.51 -5.11 19.18
CA ASN A 39 10.99 -6.10 20.11
C ASN A 39 9.45 -6.08 20.12
N PHE A 40 8.86 -7.14 19.61
CA PHE A 40 7.41 -7.30 19.47
C PHE A 40 6.82 -8.34 20.41
N SER A 41 7.57 -8.78 21.43
CA SER A 41 7.19 -9.91 22.29
C SER A 41 5.92 -9.64 23.12
N VAL A 42 5.65 -8.38 23.49
CA VAL A 42 4.43 -7.99 24.22
C VAL A 42 3.22 -8.12 23.32
N GLN A 43 3.26 -7.50 22.15
CA GLN A 43 2.18 -7.51 21.17
C GLN A 43 1.92 -8.93 20.65
N ALA A 44 2.97 -9.70 20.37
CA ALA A 44 2.85 -11.08 19.91
C ALA A 44 2.21 -12.01 20.98
N ARG A 45 2.54 -11.80 22.25
CA ARG A 45 1.86 -12.52 23.36
C ARG A 45 0.39 -12.13 23.46
N ALA A 46 0.07 -10.85 23.34
CA ALA A 46 -1.32 -10.35 23.36
C ALA A 46 -2.12 -10.96 22.21
N PHE A 47 -1.57 -10.94 20.99
CA PHE A 47 -2.22 -11.55 19.82
C PHE A 47 -2.42 -13.05 20.03
N LYS A 48 -1.39 -13.79 20.41
CA LYS A 48 -1.51 -15.25 20.68
C LYS A 48 -2.56 -15.56 21.76
N LYS A 49 -2.61 -14.75 22.82
CA LYS A 49 -3.60 -14.92 23.90
C LYS A 49 -5.02 -14.64 23.44
N SER A 50 -5.23 -13.77 22.46
CA SER A 50 -6.56 -13.44 21.94
C SER A 50 -7.21 -14.61 21.21
N GLY A 51 -6.42 -15.58 20.71
CA GLY A 51 -6.91 -16.70 19.92
C GLY A 51 -7.47 -16.30 18.55
N ALA A 52 -7.12 -15.11 18.05
CA ALA A 52 -7.62 -14.61 16.77
C ALA A 52 -7.07 -15.46 15.61
N ASP A 53 -7.94 -15.79 14.66
CA ASP A 53 -7.61 -16.53 13.45
C ASP A 53 -7.08 -15.61 12.34
N LEU A 54 -7.49 -14.34 12.35
CA LEU A 54 -7.13 -13.32 11.38
C LEU A 54 -6.23 -12.27 12.04
N PHE A 55 -5.13 -11.94 11.37
CA PHE A 55 -4.26 -10.83 11.70
C PHE A 55 -4.28 -9.79 10.58
N ILE A 56 -4.69 -8.56 10.90
CA ILE A 56 -4.64 -7.43 9.97
C ILE A 56 -3.48 -6.54 10.40
N VAL A 57 -2.58 -6.20 9.46
CA VAL A 57 -1.39 -5.40 9.75
C VAL A 57 -1.29 -4.19 8.83
N SER A 58 -1.14 -3.01 9.45
CA SER A 58 -0.80 -1.75 8.80
C SER A 58 0.52 -1.26 9.37
N SER A 59 1.63 -1.69 8.78
CA SER A 59 2.96 -1.26 9.21
C SER A 59 3.99 -1.39 8.12
N HIS A 60 5.18 -0.84 8.35
CA HIS A 60 6.28 -0.94 7.41
C HIS A 60 6.86 -2.38 7.32
N PRO A 61 7.49 -2.76 6.22
CA PRO A 61 8.01 -4.11 5.99
C PRO A 61 8.91 -4.62 7.11
N PHE A 62 9.80 -3.76 7.63
CA PHE A 62 10.72 -4.13 8.70
C PHE A 62 9.98 -4.57 9.98
N THR A 63 9.04 -3.76 10.46
CA THR A 63 8.29 -4.04 11.70
C THR A 63 7.27 -5.15 11.48
N THR A 64 6.63 -5.23 10.31
CA THR A 64 5.79 -6.39 9.93
C THR A 64 6.58 -7.68 10.04
N CYS A 65 7.76 -7.76 9.43
CA CYS A 65 8.61 -8.95 9.49
C CYS A 65 9.09 -9.26 10.91
N GLY A 66 9.46 -8.25 11.69
CA GLY A 66 9.83 -8.41 13.09
C GLY A 66 8.72 -9.06 13.91
N PHE A 67 7.50 -8.55 13.78
CA PHE A 67 6.33 -9.09 14.46
C PHE A 67 5.99 -10.52 14.00
N LEU A 68 5.95 -10.79 12.70
CA LEU A 68 5.65 -12.13 12.17
C LEU A 68 6.70 -13.17 12.59
N LYS A 69 7.98 -12.82 12.63
CA LYS A 69 9.04 -13.67 13.14
C LYS A 69 8.84 -14.02 14.63
N GLU A 70 8.44 -13.02 15.42
CA GLU A 70 8.16 -13.24 16.84
C GLU A 70 6.94 -14.14 17.06
N LEU A 71 5.84 -13.94 16.31
CA LEU A 71 4.68 -14.84 16.32
C LEU A 71 5.05 -16.26 15.92
N SER A 72 5.85 -16.41 14.87
CA SER A 72 6.34 -17.72 14.42
C SER A 72 7.17 -18.44 15.50
N ARG A 73 8.08 -17.70 16.15
CA ARG A 73 8.90 -18.20 17.26
C ARG A 73 8.03 -18.68 18.43
N MET A 74 6.94 -17.98 18.69
CA MET A 74 5.99 -18.33 19.76
C MET A 74 4.98 -19.41 19.34
N LYS A 75 5.03 -19.93 18.12
CA LYS A 75 4.00 -20.83 17.55
C LYS A 75 2.59 -20.22 17.66
N GLY A 76 2.48 -18.93 17.35
CA GLY A 76 1.25 -18.14 17.46
C GLY A 76 0.78 -17.55 16.14
N MET A 77 1.21 -18.13 15.00
CA MET A 77 0.81 -17.64 13.68
C MET A 77 -0.71 -17.75 13.49
N PRO A 78 -1.36 -16.71 12.93
CA PRO A 78 -2.77 -16.75 12.58
C PRO A 78 -3.04 -17.69 11.41
N LYS A 79 -4.30 -18.03 11.17
CA LYS A 79 -4.72 -18.78 9.98
C LYS A 79 -4.67 -17.92 8.71
N MET A 80 -4.88 -16.62 8.84
CA MET A 80 -4.88 -15.66 7.74
C MET A 80 -4.16 -14.38 8.15
N ILE A 81 -3.37 -13.83 7.24
CA ILE A 81 -2.72 -12.52 7.40
C ILE A 81 -3.20 -11.63 6.27
N VAL A 82 -3.71 -10.45 6.61
CA VAL A 82 -4.05 -9.40 5.67
C VAL A 82 -3.17 -8.20 5.98
N GLY A 83 -2.33 -7.83 5.03
CA GLY A 83 -1.54 -6.60 5.10
C GLY A 83 -2.26 -5.46 4.42
N LEU A 84 -2.01 -4.23 4.87
CA LEU A 84 -2.37 -3.06 4.09
C LEU A 84 -1.25 -2.71 3.10
N THR A 85 -1.55 -1.78 2.21
CA THR A 85 -0.73 -1.39 1.06
C THR A 85 0.75 -1.10 1.40
N SER A 86 1.03 -0.55 2.60
CA SER A 86 2.39 -0.30 3.09
C SER A 86 3.28 -1.55 3.20
N SER A 87 2.67 -2.73 3.32
CA SER A 87 3.39 -4.00 3.41
C SER A 87 3.60 -4.70 2.05
N SER A 88 3.12 -4.14 0.94
CA SER A 88 3.25 -4.73 -0.41
C SER A 88 4.63 -4.52 -1.05
N SER A 89 5.66 -4.41 -0.24
CA SER A 89 7.04 -4.19 -0.68
C SER A 89 7.79 -5.50 -0.89
N ALA A 90 8.74 -5.48 -1.81
CA ALA A 90 9.73 -6.55 -1.99
C ALA A 90 10.54 -6.83 -0.70
N GLU A 91 10.63 -5.85 0.20
CA GLU A 91 11.35 -5.99 1.47
C GLU A 91 10.70 -7.02 2.41
N VAL A 92 9.38 -7.22 2.34
CA VAL A 92 8.71 -8.30 3.09
C VAL A 92 9.17 -9.65 2.58
N MET A 93 9.27 -9.82 1.27
CA MET A 93 9.73 -11.06 0.65
C MET A 93 11.23 -11.34 0.93
N LYS A 94 12.04 -10.31 1.04
CA LYS A 94 13.45 -10.44 1.46
C LYS A 94 13.58 -10.71 2.97
N GLY A 95 12.76 -10.02 3.77
CA GLY A 95 12.86 -10.01 5.22
C GLY A 95 12.27 -11.23 5.91
N CYS A 96 11.10 -11.70 5.50
CA CYS A 96 10.36 -12.76 6.19
C CYS A 96 9.49 -13.62 5.24
N PRO A 97 10.03 -14.17 4.13
CA PRO A 97 9.24 -14.87 3.13
C PRO A 97 8.43 -16.03 3.70
N LYS A 98 9.03 -16.79 4.62
CA LYS A 98 8.38 -17.95 5.26
C LYS A 98 7.22 -17.56 6.18
N GLN A 99 7.38 -16.46 6.93
CA GLN A 99 6.36 -16.00 7.86
C GLN A 99 5.23 -15.25 7.18
N ALA A 100 5.52 -14.64 6.03
CA ALA A 100 4.53 -13.93 5.22
C ALA A 100 3.80 -14.84 4.22
N GLU A 101 4.18 -16.12 4.10
CA GLU A 101 3.54 -17.04 3.16
C GLU A 101 2.01 -17.04 3.33
N GLY A 102 1.29 -16.85 2.22
CA GLY A 102 -0.17 -16.73 2.20
C GLY A 102 -0.73 -15.35 2.62
N MET A 103 0.12 -14.39 3.00
CA MET A 103 -0.33 -13.03 3.33
C MET A 103 -0.97 -12.36 2.12
N ILE A 104 -2.16 -11.80 2.30
CA ILE A 104 -2.93 -11.12 1.24
C ILE A 104 -2.82 -9.62 1.44
N ILE A 105 -2.60 -8.88 0.35
CA ILE A 105 -2.49 -7.41 0.39
C ILE A 105 -3.24 -6.80 -0.79
N PRO A 106 -4.12 -5.80 -0.58
CA PRO A 106 -4.56 -4.91 -1.63
C PRO A 106 -3.40 -3.96 -1.97
N THR A 107 -3.07 -3.83 -3.24
CA THR A 107 -2.01 -2.93 -3.70
C THR A 107 -2.44 -2.18 -4.96
N SER A 108 -1.93 -0.98 -5.14
CA SER A 108 -2.17 -0.17 -6.34
C SER A 108 -1.13 -0.42 -7.45
N PHE A 109 -0.36 -1.50 -7.36
CA PHE A 109 0.55 -1.93 -8.41
C PHE A 109 0.76 -3.44 -8.40
N ALA A 110 0.60 -4.04 -9.58
CA ALA A 110 1.11 -5.35 -9.96
C ALA A 110 1.32 -5.37 -11.48
N PRO A 111 2.19 -6.22 -12.03
CA PRO A 111 2.51 -6.24 -13.46
C PRO A 111 1.41 -6.97 -14.27
N ILE A 112 0.17 -6.46 -14.22
CA ILE A 112 -1.01 -7.03 -14.89
C ILE A 112 -1.25 -6.44 -16.29
N THR A 113 -0.90 -5.16 -16.49
CA THR A 113 -1.02 -4.47 -17.78
C THR A 113 0.30 -4.49 -18.56
N ALA A 114 0.27 -4.12 -19.84
CA ALA A 114 1.49 -3.98 -20.65
C ALA A 114 2.43 -2.91 -20.05
N ALA A 115 1.91 -1.74 -19.70
CA ALA A 115 2.68 -0.65 -19.09
C ALA A 115 3.31 -1.06 -17.74
N ALA A 116 2.54 -1.73 -16.88
CA ALA A 116 3.04 -2.21 -15.59
C ALA A 116 4.14 -3.27 -15.76
N LYS A 117 4.01 -4.17 -16.75
CA LYS A 117 5.04 -5.16 -17.09
C LYS A 117 6.32 -4.51 -17.61
N GLU A 118 6.20 -3.46 -18.42
CA GLU A 118 7.36 -2.70 -18.91
C GLU A 118 8.12 -2.05 -17.77
N VAL A 119 7.43 -1.36 -16.86
CA VAL A 119 8.05 -0.75 -15.67
C VAL A 119 8.71 -1.80 -14.78
N ALA A 120 8.05 -2.94 -14.57
CA ALA A 120 8.64 -4.04 -13.80
C ALA A 120 9.89 -4.61 -14.46
N ALA A 121 9.89 -4.79 -15.79
CA ALA A 121 11.05 -5.24 -16.54
C ALA A 121 12.21 -4.22 -16.51
N LEU A 122 11.89 -2.93 -16.60
CA LEU A 122 12.89 -1.86 -16.50
C LEU A 122 13.56 -1.83 -15.13
N ALA A 123 12.76 -1.98 -14.05
CA ALA A 123 13.30 -2.08 -12.69
C ALA A 123 14.24 -3.30 -12.55
N ALA A 124 13.82 -4.46 -13.06
CA ALA A 124 14.62 -5.69 -13.00
C ALA A 124 15.95 -5.55 -13.79
N ALA A 125 15.91 -4.93 -14.97
CA ALA A 125 17.10 -4.67 -15.78
C ALA A 125 18.12 -3.77 -15.07
N ASN A 126 17.68 -2.95 -14.12
CA ASN A 126 18.53 -2.09 -13.29
C ASN A 126 18.83 -2.69 -11.91
N GLY A 127 18.63 -3.99 -11.72
CA GLY A 127 18.96 -4.70 -10.47
C GLY A 127 17.99 -4.46 -9.31
N GLY A 128 16.80 -3.87 -9.59
CA GLY A 128 15.75 -3.61 -8.63
C GLY A 128 14.50 -4.46 -8.85
N SER A 129 13.44 -4.10 -8.16
CA SER A 129 12.10 -4.64 -8.38
C SER A 129 11.09 -3.51 -8.30
N ALA A 130 10.09 -3.53 -9.18
CA ALA A 130 8.98 -2.60 -9.09
C ALA A 130 8.02 -3.05 -7.98
N ASP A 131 7.67 -2.11 -7.13
CA ASP A 131 6.63 -2.23 -6.13
C ASP A 131 5.70 -1.00 -6.19
N LEU A 132 4.71 -0.95 -5.32
CA LEU A 132 3.79 0.18 -5.19
C LEU A 132 4.53 1.54 -5.16
N HIS A 133 5.63 1.66 -4.42
CA HIS A 133 6.29 2.95 -4.20
C HIS A 133 7.04 3.41 -5.46
N SER A 134 7.80 2.50 -6.08
CA SER A 134 8.52 2.78 -7.33
C SER A 134 7.55 3.03 -8.49
N ALA A 135 6.44 2.30 -8.54
CA ALA A 135 5.39 2.51 -9.53
C ALA A 135 4.71 3.87 -9.36
N ALA A 136 4.35 4.25 -8.13
CA ALA A 136 3.77 5.56 -7.85
C ALA A 136 4.74 6.71 -8.18
N ALA A 137 6.03 6.54 -7.90
CA ALA A 137 7.04 7.52 -8.29
C ALA A 137 7.13 7.67 -9.82
N TRP A 138 7.11 6.57 -10.56
CA TRP A 138 7.07 6.58 -12.03
C TRP A 138 5.85 7.32 -12.55
N GLU A 139 4.65 6.94 -12.09
CA GLU A 139 3.39 7.60 -12.49
C GLU A 139 3.41 9.10 -12.21
N ASN A 140 3.89 9.51 -11.02
CA ASN A 140 4.00 10.91 -10.67
C ASN A 140 4.92 11.68 -11.63
N VAL A 141 6.05 11.10 -12.03
CA VAL A 141 6.96 11.72 -13.03
C VAL A 141 6.26 11.86 -14.38
N MET A 142 5.51 10.86 -14.81
CA MET A 142 4.78 10.91 -16.09
C MET A 142 3.66 11.95 -16.05
N ILE A 143 2.89 12.03 -14.96
CA ILE A 143 1.86 13.05 -14.77
C ILE A 143 2.47 14.45 -14.79
N ILE A 144 3.57 14.66 -14.08
CA ILE A 144 4.28 15.95 -14.06
C ILE A 144 4.76 16.33 -15.47
N LYS A 145 5.33 15.37 -16.20
CA LYS A 145 5.76 15.57 -17.60
C LYS A 145 4.58 16.02 -18.46
N ASP A 146 3.48 15.32 -18.41
CA ASP A 146 2.31 15.61 -19.23
C ASP A 146 1.72 17.00 -18.92
N VAL A 147 1.70 17.39 -17.65
CA VAL A 147 1.26 18.73 -17.24
C VAL A 147 2.26 19.80 -17.73
N ILE A 148 3.57 19.58 -17.59
CA ILE A 148 4.62 20.49 -18.11
C ILE A 148 4.38 20.78 -19.60
N GLU A 149 4.14 19.72 -20.39
CA GLU A 149 3.89 19.85 -21.83
C GLU A 149 2.57 20.55 -22.12
N ALA A 150 1.50 20.21 -21.39
CA ALA A 150 0.17 20.79 -21.60
C ALA A 150 0.09 22.29 -21.27
N VAL A 151 0.74 22.74 -20.19
CA VAL A 151 0.68 24.16 -19.76
C VAL A 151 1.84 25.00 -20.28
N GLY A 152 2.77 24.41 -21.03
CA GLY A 152 3.88 25.08 -21.68
C GLY A 152 4.91 25.67 -20.71
N ILE A 153 5.40 24.84 -19.76
CA ILE A 153 6.52 25.20 -18.88
C ILE A 153 7.80 25.23 -19.69
N THR A 154 8.55 26.32 -19.60
CA THR A 154 9.78 26.52 -20.36
C THR A 154 11.04 26.26 -19.55
N GLY A 155 10.95 26.28 -18.22
CA GLY A 155 12.09 26.18 -17.32
C GLY A 155 12.96 27.45 -17.27
N ASP A 156 12.43 28.60 -17.76
CA ASP A 156 13.12 29.88 -17.69
C ASP A 156 13.21 30.38 -16.23
N PRO A 157 14.40 30.57 -15.68
CA PRO A 157 14.57 31.05 -14.31
C PRO A 157 13.87 32.38 -14.01
N SER A 158 13.67 33.23 -15.00
CA SER A 158 12.96 34.50 -14.85
C SER A 158 11.45 34.33 -14.66
N LYS A 159 10.89 33.16 -15.05
CA LYS A 159 9.46 32.84 -15.02
C LYS A 159 9.05 31.90 -13.92
N VAL A 160 9.96 31.53 -13.02
CA VAL A 160 9.70 30.49 -11.99
C VAL A 160 8.40 30.69 -11.22
N LYS A 161 8.08 31.93 -10.82
CA LYS A 161 6.85 32.22 -10.05
C LYS A 161 5.59 31.96 -10.88
N GLU A 162 5.58 32.41 -12.16
CA GLU A 162 4.47 32.21 -13.09
C GLU A 162 4.32 30.71 -13.43
N GLU A 163 5.43 30.06 -13.78
CA GLU A 163 5.42 28.65 -14.18
C GLU A 163 5.03 27.71 -13.06
N ARG A 164 5.40 28.00 -11.80
CA ARG A 164 4.90 27.26 -10.63
C ARG A 164 3.38 27.38 -10.45
N ALA A 165 2.83 28.56 -10.70
CA ALA A 165 1.37 28.75 -10.67
C ALA A 165 0.69 27.93 -11.78
N LYS A 166 1.19 28.00 -13.02
CA LYS A 166 0.69 27.19 -14.13
C LYS A 166 0.76 25.69 -13.83
N MET A 167 1.87 25.23 -13.24
CA MET A 167 2.05 23.82 -12.87
C MET A 167 1.03 23.37 -11.83
N ARG A 168 0.83 24.17 -10.77
CA ARG A 168 -0.18 23.88 -9.74
C ARG A 168 -1.56 23.80 -10.36
N ASP A 169 -1.93 24.84 -11.12
CA ASP A 169 -3.27 24.97 -11.72
C ASP A 169 -3.50 23.83 -12.75
N GLY A 170 -2.46 23.45 -13.49
CA GLY A 170 -2.51 22.31 -14.41
C GLY A 170 -2.69 20.97 -13.70
N LEU A 171 -2.00 20.75 -12.58
CA LEU A 171 -2.19 19.56 -11.76
C LEU A 171 -3.60 19.51 -11.12
N GLU A 172 -4.11 20.66 -10.70
CA GLU A 172 -5.44 20.77 -10.09
C GLU A 172 -6.56 20.54 -11.10
N ALA A 173 -6.35 20.97 -12.35
CA ALA A 173 -7.30 20.79 -13.44
C ALA A 173 -7.38 19.34 -14.00
N LEU A 174 -6.49 18.43 -13.57
CA LEU A 174 -6.55 17.05 -13.99
C LEU A 174 -7.78 16.36 -13.38
N GLU A 175 -8.63 15.81 -14.21
CA GLU A 175 -9.76 14.97 -13.78
C GLU A 175 -9.38 13.49 -13.74
N THR A 176 -8.72 13.03 -14.80
CA THR A 176 -8.27 11.65 -14.96
C THR A 176 -6.87 11.59 -15.57
N THR A 177 -6.13 10.55 -15.25
CA THR A 177 -4.86 10.18 -15.92
C THR A 177 -4.78 8.68 -16.11
N GLU A 178 -4.10 8.24 -17.17
CA GLU A 178 -3.80 6.83 -17.34
C GLU A 178 -2.67 6.41 -16.40
N GLY A 179 -2.99 5.53 -15.46
CA GLY A 179 -2.02 4.92 -14.56
C GLY A 179 -1.52 3.56 -15.08
N LEU A 180 -0.57 2.98 -14.36
CA LEU A 180 0.04 1.70 -14.75
C LEU A 180 -0.94 0.51 -14.70
N ILE A 181 -1.95 0.54 -13.85
CA ILE A 181 -2.93 -0.55 -13.71
C ILE A 181 -4.38 -0.09 -13.99
N GLY A 182 -4.55 1.04 -14.64
CA GLY A 182 -5.85 1.61 -15.02
C GLY A 182 -5.96 3.09 -14.71
N THR A 183 -7.11 3.65 -15.00
CA THR A 183 -7.37 5.08 -14.88
C THR A 183 -7.32 5.53 -13.43
N VAL A 184 -6.60 6.61 -13.18
CA VAL A 184 -6.58 7.34 -11.91
C VAL A 184 -7.52 8.53 -12.04
N THR A 185 -8.52 8.61 -11.15
CA THR A 185 -9.50 9.70 -11.12
C THR A 185 -9.27 10.59 -9.91
N ARG A 186 -9.15 11.90 -10.13
CA ARG A 186 -9.02 12.85 -9.03
C ARG A 186 -10.35 13.12 -8.37
N VAL A 187 -10.34 13.19 -7.05
CA VAL A 187 -11.48 13.69 -6.28
C VAL A 187 -11.30 15.21 -6.15
N GLN A 188 -12.16 15.96 -6.84
CA GLN A 188 -12.09 17.41 -6.84
C GLN A 188 -12.29 17.94 -5.40
N ASP A 189 -11.56 19.00 -5.07
CA ASP A 189 -11.59 19.68 -3.77
C ASP A 189 -11.06 18.90 -2.56
N GLU A 190 -10.78 17.60 -2.70
CA GLU A 190 -10.27 16.77 -1.59
C GLU A 190 -8.74 16.50 -1.67
N GLY A 191 -8.14 16.79 -2.85
CA GLY A 191 -6.72 16.52 -3.09
C GLY A 191 -6.36 15.02 -3.14
N GLU A 192 -7.38 14.17 -3.22
CA GLU A 192 -7.24 12.72 -3.31
C GLU A 192 -7.34 12.22 -4.75
N ALA A 193 -6.93 10.97 -4.96
CA ALA A 193 -7.08 10.29 -6.24
C ALA A 193 -7.54 8.84 -6.02
N LEU A 194 -8.58 8.45 -6.74
CA LEU A 194 -9.05 7.07 -6.79
C LEU A 194 -8.22 6.31 -7.82
N LYS A 195 -7.70 5.17 -7.40
CA LYS A 195 -6.86 4.31 -8.23
C LYS A 195 -7.33 2.86 -8.11
N PRO A 196 -7.30 2.07 -9.19
CA PRO A 196 -7.60 0.64 -9.12
C PRO A 196 -6.68 -0.08 -8.14
N PHE A 197 -7.21 -1.12 -7.50
CA PHE A 197 -6.45 -2.02 -6.64
C PHE A 197 -6.48 -3.44 -7.20
N VAL A 198 -5.37 -4.13 -7.01
CA VAL A 198 -5.26 -5.57 -7.23
C VAL A 198 -5.02 -6.25 -5.89
N PHE A 199 -5.44 -7.49 -5.74
CA PHE A 199 -5.06 -8.30 -4.60
C PHE A 199 -3.87 -9.18 -4.97
N VAL A 200 -2.81 -9.08 -4.19
CA VAL A 200 -1.64 -9.96 -4.29
C VAL A 200 -1.53 -10.83 -3.04
N HIS A 201 -0.90 -11.97 -3.18
CA HIS A 201 -0.55 -12.81 -2.03
C HIS A 201 0.91 -13.22 -2.07
N ALA A 202 1.48 -13.39 -0.89
CA ALA A 202 2.83 -13.91 -0.72
C ALA A 202 2.84 -15.40 -1.03
N LYS A 203 3.64 -15.81 -2.01
CA LYS A 203 3.77 -17.22 -2.39
C LYS A 203 5.18 -17.53 -2.87
N ASN A 204 5.80 -18.53 -2.26
CA ASN A 204 7.16 -18.97 -2.59
C ASN A 204 8.19 -17.82 -2.59
N GLY A 205 8.05 -16.87 -1.66
CA GLY A 205 8.94 -15.72 -1.52
C GLY A 205 8.74 -14.62 -2.55
N ASN A 206 7.61 -14.61 -3.27
CA ASN A 206 7.24 -13.57 -4.23
C ASN A 206 5.82 -13.08 -3.98
N TRP A 207 5.49 -11.89 -4.52
CA TRP A 207 4.13 -11.44 -4.65
C TRP A 207 3.52 -11.97 -5.94
N GLU A 208 2.44 -12.74 -5.86
CA GLU A 208 1.66 -13.21 -7.00
C GLU A 208 0.28 -12.55 -6.98
N VAL A 209 -0.27 -12.27 -8.15
CA VAL A 209 -1.63 -11.74 -8.27
C VAL A 209 -2.62 -12.80 -7.83
N LEU A 210 -3.45 -12.47 -6.86
CA LEU A 210 -4.53 -13.32 -6.36
C LEU A 210 -5.83 -13.02 -7.10
N HIS A 211 -6.10 -11.74 -7.32
CA HIS A 211 -7.26 -11.25 -8.05
C HIS A 211 -6.90 -9.89 -8.66
N ASP A 212 -7.19 -9.71 -9.95
CA ASP A 212 -7.14 -8.46 -10.67
C ASP A 212 -8.56 -7.90 -10.88
N PRO A 213 -8.72 -6.57 -11.00
CA PRO A 213 -10.01 -5.93 -11.13
C PRO A 213 -10.78 -6.29 -12.40
#